data_0c98fbe95c65533aed52b69299577d79
#
_entry.id   0c98fbe95c65533aed52b69299577d79
#
_cell.length_a   1.000
_cell.length_b   1.000
_cell.length_c   1.000
_cell.angle_alpha   90.00
_cell.angle_beta   90.00
_cell.angle_gamma   90.00
#
_symmetry.space_group_name_H-M   'P 1'
#
loop_
_entity.id
_entity.type
_entity.pdbx_description
1 polymer ?
#
loop_
_entity_poly.entity_id
_entity_poly.type
_entity_poly.pdbx_seq_one_letter_code
_entity_poly.pdbx_strand_id
1 'polypeptide(L)' 'MKESEHFTYERTWEQIHELLDEAEREQNKRWTAFQKCPKPLRMQHWNNYKGLQGVINTLRWALGDLKIDKNKVLGREKK' A
#
# COMPACT_ATOMS: atom_id res chain seq x y z
N MET A 1 -25.59 14.94 6.32
CA MET A 1 -25.03 14.15 5.22
C MET A 1 -25.01 12.70 5.59
N LYS A 2 -25.58 11.92 4.72
CA LYS A 2 -25.69 10.50 5.02
C LYS A 2 -24.35 9.78 5.00
N GLU A 3 -23.44 10.26 4.17
CA GLU A 3 -22.14 9.64 4.08
C GLU A 3 -21.37 9.72 5.38
N SER A 4 -21.56 10.80 6.13
CA SER A 4 -20.80 10.93 7.37
C SER A 4 -21.21 9.92 8.41
N GLU A 5 -22.37 9.30 8.26
CA GLU A 5 -22.79 8.25 9.19
C GLU A 5 -22.02 6.96 9.00
N HIS A 6 -21.41 6.77 7.82
CA HIS A 6 -20.67 5.56 7.50
C HIS A 6 -19.18 5.73 7.65
N PHE A 7 -18.74 6.93 7.98
CA PHE A 7 -17.31 7.22 8.08
C PHE A 7 -16.97 7.67 9.48
N THR A 8 -15.85 7.18 9.96
CA THR A 8 -15.19 7.82 11.06
C THR A 8 -13.99 8.54 10.48
N TYR A 9 -13.83 9.80 10.79
CA TYR A 9 -12.69 10.57 10.29
C TYR A 9 -11.51 10.52 11.25
N GLU A 10 -11.62 9.62 12.23
CA GLU A 10 -10.59 9.46 13.23
C GLU A 10 -9.96 8.10 13.11
N ARG A 11 -8.64 8.08 12.94
CA ARG A 11 -7.84 6.89 13.04
C ARG A 11 -6.63 7.23 13.88
N THR A 12 -6.30 6.36 14.82
CA THR A 12 -5.11 6.60 15.61
C THR A 12 -3.88 6.30 14.78
N TRP A 13 -2.77 6.93 15.15
CA TRP A 13 -1.50 6.64 14.50
C TRP A 13 -1.15 5.18 14.62
N GLU A 14 -1.54 4.56 15.72
CA GLU A 14 -1.28 3.14 15.93
C GLU A 14 -2.01 2.27 14.94
N GLN A 15 -3.28 2.61 14.65
CA GLN A 15 -4.05 1.87 13.67
C GLN A 15 -3.44 1.97 12.28
N ILE A 16 -2.96 3.16 11.93
CA ILE A 16 -2.32 3.36 10.63
C ILE A 16 -1.00 2.58 10.57
N HIS A 17 -0.23 2.59 11.65
CA HIS A 17 1.01 1.81 11.71
C HIS A 17 0.74 0.32 11.58
N GLU A 18 -0.30 -0.18 12.22
CA GLU A 18 -0.66 -1.58 12.12
C GLU A 18 -0.95 -1.98 10.69
N LEU A 19 -1.72 -1.14 9.99
CA LEU A 19 -2.03 -1.45 8.61
C LEU A 19 -0.78 -1.40 7.74
N LEU A 20 0.10 -0.44 8.00
CA LEU A 20 1.35 -0.36 7.26
C LEU A 20 2.19 -1.63 7.46
N ASP A 21 2.32 -2.09 8.72
CA ASP A 21 3.07 -3.31 9.00
C ASP A 21 2.48 -4.51 8.28
N GLU A 22 1.16 -4.63 8.30
CA GLU A 22 0.49 -5.73 7.62
C GLU A 22 0.69 -5.66 6.11
N ALA A 23 0.60 -4.45 5.55
CA ALA A 23 0.78 -4.27 4.12
C ALA A 23 2.19 -4.64 3.70
N GLU A 24 3.19 -4.28 4.51
CA GLU A 24 4.57 -4.61 4.20
C GLU A 24 4.81 -6.12 4.27
N ARG A 25 4.23 -6.77 5.26
CA ARG A 25 4.34 -8.23 5.36
C ARG A 25 3.65 -8.92 4.19
N GLU A 26 2.49 -8.42 3.81
CA GLU A 26 1.77 -8.98 2.68
C GLU A 26 2.53 -8.77 1.38
N GLN A 27 3.16 -7.61 1.23
CA GLN A 27 3.97 -7.34 0.05
C GLN A 27 5.14 -8.30 -0.05
N ASN A 28 5.78 -8.60 1.06
CA ASN A 28 6.89 -9.56 1.08
C ASN A 28 6.43 -10.95 0.65
N LYS A 29 5.23 -11.35 1.08
CA LYS A 29 4.66 -12.63 0.65
C LYS A 29 4.42 -12.64 -0.84
N ARG A 30 3.91 -11.55 -1.40
CA ARG A 30 3.65 -11.47 -2.85
C ARG A 30 4.95 -11.49 -3.63
N TRP A 31 5.98 -10.85 -3.12
CA TRP A 31 7.29 -10.89 -3.76
C TRP A 31 7.84 -12.31 -3.82
N THR A 32 7.75 -13.02 -2.70
CA THR A 32 8.22 -14.40 -2.62
C THR A 32 7.43 -15.29 -3.59
N ALA A 33 6.11 -15.12 -3.63
CA ALA A 33 5.25 -15.88 -4.54
C ALA A 33 5.59 -15.58 -5.99
N PHE A 34 5.86 -14.31 -6.30
CA PHE A 34 6.24 -13.91 -7.65
C PHE A 34 7.51 -14.64 -8.10
N GLN A 35 8.49 -14.72 -7.21
CA GLN A 35 9.77 -15.35 -7.55
C GLN A 35 9.64 -16.85 -7.78
N LYS A 36 8.67 -17.49 -7.13
CA LYS A 36 8.54 -18.94 -7.18
C LYS A 36 7.45 -19.43 -8.12
N CYS A 37 6.61 -18.55 -8.62
CA CYS A 37 5.45 -18.99 -9.39
C CYS A 37 5.81 -19.28 -10.84
N PRO A 38 5.02 -20.14 -11.51
CA PRO A 38 5.18 -20.34 -12.95
C PRO A 38 4.82 -19.08 -13.72
N LYS A 39 5.36 -19.00 -14.93
CA LYS A 39 5.17 -17.79 -15.75
C LYS A 39 3.73 -17.34 -15.91
N PRO A 40 2.75 -18.23 -16.13
CA PRO A 40 1.36 -17.77 -16.33
C PRO A 40 0.81 -16.99 -15.15
N LEU A 41 1.29 -17.25 -13.94
CA LEU A 41 0.77 -16.57 -12.75
C LEU A 41 1.59 -15.38 -12.33
N ARG A 42 2.70 -15.14 -13.00
CA ARG A 42 3.66 -14.12 -12.58
C ARG A 42 3.07 -12.71 -12.63
N MET A 43 2.33 -12.41 -13.67
CA MET A 43 1.74 -11.08 -13.82
C MET A 43 0.74 -10.79 -12.71
N GLN A 44 -0.05 -11.80 -12.32
CA GLN A 44 -1.01 -11.61 -11.25
C GLN A 44 -0.31 -11.26 -9.93
N HIS A 45 0.75 -12.00 -9.58
CA HIS A 45 1.50 -11.71 -8.36
C HIS A 45 2.19 -10.36 -8.43
N TRP A 46 2.70 -10.00 -9.60
CA TRP A 46 3.33 -8.71 -9.79
C TRP A 46 2.33 -7.58 -9.60
N ASN A 47 1.13 -7.71 -10.16
CA ASN A 47 0.09 -6.70 -10.00
C ASN A 47 -0.32 -6.55 -8.55
N ASN A 48 -0.41 -7.66 -7.82
CA ASN A 48 -0.72 -7.60 -6.38
C ASN A 48 0.38 -6.89 -5.60
N TYR A 49 1.63 -7.18 -5.95
CA TYR A 49 2.77 -6.53 -5.32
C TYR A 49 2.73 -5.01 -5.56
N LYS A 50 2.47 -4.60 -6.80
CA LYS A 50 2.41 -3.18 -7.14
C LYS A 50 1.25 -2.48 -6.45
N GLY A 51 0.11 -3.17 -6.35
CA GLY A 51 -1.02 -2.60 -5.63
C GLY A 51 -0.71 -2.33 -4.17
N LEU A 52 -0.02 -3.27 -3.53
CA LEU A 52 0.39 -3.09 -2.14
C LEU A 52 1.41 -1.97 -2.00
N GLN A 53 2.27 -1.77 -3.00
CA GLN A 53 3.20 -0.66 -2.95
C GLN A 53 2.47 0.68 -2.88
N GLY A 54 1.37 0.81 -3.62
CA GLY A 54 0.55 2.01 -3.53
C GLY A 54 -0.04 2.22 -2.15
N VAL A 55 -0.53 1.15 -1.54
CA VAL A 55 -1.06 1.21 -0.18
C VAL A 55 0.03 1.65 0.80
N ILE A 56 1.21 1.05 0.70
CA ILE A 56 2.32 1.36 1.59
C ILE A 56 2.74 2.82 1.44
N ASN A 57 2.84 3.31 0.21
CA ASN A 57 3.22 4.71 -0.02
C ASN A 57 2.19 5.66 0.59
N THR A 58 0.91 5.34 0.43
CA THR A 58 -0.16 6.17 0.98
C THR A 58 -0.06 6.23 2.49
N LEU A 59 0.13 5.09 3.13
CA LEU A 59 0.21 5.04 4.58
C LEU A 59 1.44 5.76 5.11
N ARG A 60 2.57 5.62 4.43
CA ARG A 60 3.78 6.34 4.83
C ARG A 60 3.60 7.85 4.69
N TRP A 61 2.97 8.26 3.60
CA TRP A 61 2.68 9.68 3.41
C TRP A 61 1.79 10.19 4.54
N ALA A 62 0.76 9.43 4.91
CA ALA A 62 -0.14 9.82 5.98
C ALA A 62 0.56 9.91 7.33
N LEU A 63 1.58 9.09 7.54
CA LEU A 63 2.35 9.10 8.78
C LEU A 63 3.44 10.16 8.80
N GLY A 64 3.59 10.92 7.71
CA GLY A 64 4.53 12.01 7.66
C GLY A 64 5.91 11.66 7.16
N ASP A 65 6.03 10.56 6.43
CA ASP A 65 7.31 10.18 5.82
C ASP A 65 7.66 11.18 4.73
N LEU A 66 8.68 11.97 4.97
CA LEU A 66 9.07 13.05 4.06
C LEU A 66 9.65 12.56 2.74
N LYS A 67 9.99 11.29 2.66
CA LYS A 67 10.48 10.69 1.42
C LYS A 67 9.36 10.34 0.46
N ILE A 68 8.13 10.33 0.94
CA ILE A 68 6.97 9.96 0.14
C ILE A 68 6.14 11.22 -0.07
N ASP A 69 6.11 11.73 -1.27
CA ASP A 69 5.27 12.88 -1.59
C ASP A 69 4.01 12.41 -2.33
N LYS A 70 3.12 13.34 -2.61
CA LYS A 70 1.87 12.97 -3.22
C LYS A 70 2.03 12.45 -4.66
N ASN A 71 3.07 12.88 -5.36
CA ASN A 71 3.33 12.34 -6.69
C ASN A 71 3.70 10.88 -6.64
N LYS A 72 4.48 10.49 -5.64
CA LYS A 72 4.83 9.10 -5.45
C LYS A 72 3.62 8.27 -5.08
N VAL A 73 2.77 8.80 -4.20
CA VAL A 73 1.55 8.11 -3.81
C VAL A 73 0.65 7.86 -5.03
N LEU A 74 0.53 8.85 -5.87
CA LEU A 74 -0.37 8.79 -7.02
C LEU A 74 0.28 8.14 -8.25
N GLY A 75 1.52 7.71 -8.13
CA GLY A 75 2.21 7.07 -9.25
C GLY A 75 2.57 8.00 -10.37
N ARG A 76 2.72 9.29 -10.08
CA ARG A 76 3.03 10.30 -11.09
C ARG A 76 4.49 10.70 -11.10
N GLU A 77 5.31 9.95 -10.42
CA GLU A 77 6.73 10.23 -10.31
C GLU A 77 7.40 10.16 -11.67
N LYS A 78 8.18 11.17 -11.98
CA LYS A 78 8.95 11.16 -13.23
C LYS A 78 10.29 10.50 -13.03
N LYS A 79 10.76 9.90 -14.07
CA LYS A 79 12.08 9.29 -14.04
C LYS A 79 13.13 10.27 -14.49
#